data_983952295ae132114f6fa6c97c14cd51
#
_entry.id   983952295ae132114f6fa6c97c14cd51
#
_cell.length_a   1.000
_cell.length_b   1.000
_cell.length_c   1.000
_cell.angle_alpha   90.00
_cell.angle_beta   90.00
_cell.angle_gamma   90.00
#
_symmetry.space_group_name_H-M   'P 1'
#
loop_
_entity.id
_entity.type
_entity.pdbx_description
1 polymer ?
#
loop_
_entity_poly.entity_id
_entity_poly.type
_entity_poly.pdbx_seq_one_letter_code
_entity_poly.pdbx_strand_id
1 'polypeptide(L)'
;MTYQDIHAARFLARPNRFIAQVELDGAVETVHVKNTGRCRELLLPSCTVYLEGSANPARKTRYDLVAVEKERPGLPPLLINMDAQAPNQVFREWMEAGLGEALGLPRPTLLRPETPWGRSRFDFYWERTGVSHETSVLRKGFVEVKGCTLEEDGLALFPDAPTQRGVKHLRELAACREAGYEAAVCVVVQMAGMTAFSPNDRTHPQFGSALREAARAGVRVLAVECAAAPDSLTITGPVPV
;
A
#
# COMPACT_ATOMS: atom_id res chain seq x y z
N MET A 1 0.17 -11.08 -5.48
CA MET A 1 -0.96 -11.71 -4.75
C MET A 1 -2.18 -11.87 -5.66
N THR A 2 -3.06 -12.82 -5.37
CA THR A 2 -4.28 -13.06 -6.14
C THR A 2 -5.49 -13.13 -5.20
N TYR A 3 -6.63 -12.70 -5.71
CA TYR A 3 -7.95 -12.87 -5.11
C TYR A 3 -8.67 -14.05 -5.77
N GLN A 4 -9.67 -14.59 -5.08
CA GLN A 4 -10.47 -15.70 -5.59
C GLN A 4 -11.94 -15.26 -5.71
N ASP A 5 -12.71 -15.94 -6.59
CA ASP A 5 -14.16 -15.70 -6.71
C ASP A 5 -14.52 -14.22 -6.89
N ILE A 6 -13.99 -13.59 -7.97
CA ILE A 6 -14.16 -12.17 -8.26
C ILE A 6 -15.42 -11.90 -9.06
N HIS A 7 -16.20 -10.92 -8.59
CA HIS A 7 -17.43 -10.45 -9.21
C HIS A 7 -17.35 -8.95 -9.49
N ALA A 8 -17.73 -8.54 -10.70
CA ALA A 8 -17.93 -7.11 -10.99
C ALA A 8 -19.33 -6.69 -10.51
N ALA A 9 -19.39 -5.51 -9.88
CA ALA A 9 -20.64 -4.96 -9.37
C ALA A 9 -20.68 -3.43 -9.56
N ARG A 10 -21.86 -2.84 -9.45
CA ARG A 10 -22.07 -1.40 -9.52
C ARG A 10 -22.17 -0.82 -8.12
N PHE A 11 -21.30 0.12 -7.79
CA PHE A 11 -21.35 0.80 -6.50
C PHE A 11 -22.58 1.70 -6.37
N LEU A 12 -23.27 1.64 -5.24
CA LEU A 12 -24.47 2.43 -4.96
C LEU A 12 -24.21 3.47 -3.85
N ALA A 13 -23.72 3.02 -2.70
CA ALA A 13 -23.53 3.89 -1.54
C ALA A 13 -22.52 3.29 -0.55
N ARG A 14 -21.95 4.15 0.29
CA ARG A 14 -21.08 3.77 1.41
C ARG A 14 -21.65 4.33 2.72
N PRO A 15 -22.53 3.58 3.41
CA PRO A 15 -23.18 4.02 4.67
C PRO A 15 -22.18 4.34 5.78
N ASN A 16 -21.07 3.61 5.85
CA ASN A 16 -19.99 3.86 6.78
C ASN A 16 -18.65 3.36 6.19
N ARG A 17 -17.53 3.54 6.92
CA ARG A 17 -16.19 3.17 6.43
C ARG A 17 -15.95 1.67 6.24
N PHE A 18 -16.81 0.81 6.74
CA PHE A 18 -16.64 -0.65 6.69
C PHE A 18 -17.59 -1.34 5.72
N ILE A 19 -18.69 -0.66 5.33
CA ILE A 19 -19.79 -1.24 4.56
C ILE A 19 -20.07 -0.41 3.31
N ALA A 20 -20.25 -1.09 2.19
CA ALA A 20 -20.82 -0.52 0.98
C ALA A 20 -22.06 -1.28 0.55
N GLN A 21 -22.93 -0.60 -0.20
CA GLN A 21 -24.02 -1.18 -0.94
C GLN A 21 -23.67 -1.18 -2.43
N VAL A 22 -23.86 -2.30 -3.06
CA VAL A 22 -23.58 -2.51 -4.49
C VAL A 22 -24.76 -3.20 -5.15
N GLU A 23 -24.88 -3.05 -6.46
CA GLU A 23 -25.78 -3.88 -7.27
C GLU A 23 -24.95 -4.98 -7.91
N LEU A 24 -25.28 -6.21 -7.58
CA LEU A 24 -24.69 -7.44 -8.11
C LEU A 24 -25.82 -8.30 -8.71
N ASP A 25 -25.72 -8.62 -9.99
CA ASP A 25 -26.72 -9.44 -10.71
C ASP A 25 -28.17 -8.96 -10.54
N GLY A 26 -28.38 -7.64 -10.52
CA GLY A 26 -29.68 -7.01 -10.37
C GLY A 26 -30.22 -6.96 -8.93
N ALA A 27 -29.49 -7.45 -7.95
CA ALA A 27 -29.84 -7.39 -6.53
C ALA A 27 -28.91 -6.44 -5.75
N VAL A 28 -29.45 -5.79 -4.71
CA VAL A 28 -28.66 -4.96 -3.81
C VAL A 28 -28.00 -5.83 -2.76
N GLU A 29 -26.66 -5.83 -2.75
CA GLU A 29 -25.84 -6.55 -1.79
C GLU A 29 -25.12 -5.59 -0.85
N THR A 30 -25.00 -6.02 0.43
CA THR A 30 -24.19 -5.32 1.44
C THR A 30 -22.84 -6.00 1.54
N VAL A 31 -21.78 -5.26 1.24
CA VAL A 31 -20.41 -5.79 1.16
C VAL A 31 -19.49 -5.10 2.17
N HIS A 32 -18.46 -5.81 2.61
CA HIS A 32 -17.43 -5.22 3.46
C HIS A 32 -16.42 -4.46 2.60
N VAL A 33 -15.97 -3.29 3.07
CA VAL A 33 -14.90 -2.50 2.44
C VAL A 33 -13.60 -2.73 3.18
N LYS A 34 -12.64 -3.40 2.55
CA LYS A 34 -11.31 -3.72 3.14
C LYS A 34 -10.39 -2.49 3.26
N ASN A 35 -10.95 -1.28 3.23
CA ASN A 35 -10.23 -0.02 3.36
C ASN A 35 -10.96 0.92 4.29
N THR A 36 -10.30 1.33 5.39
CA THR A 36 -10.89 2.26 6.37
C THR A 36 -10.70 3.74 5.98
N GLY A 37 -9.95 4.06 4.93
CA GLY A 37 -9.82 5.38 4.33
C GLY A 37 -11.16 5.90 3.83
N ARG A 38 -11.25 7.20 3.58
CA ARG A 38 -12.51 7.80 3.10
C ARG A 38 -12.82 7.39 1.68
N CYS A 39 -11.83 7.38 0.79
CA CYS A 39 -11.91 7.00 -0.62
C CYS A 39 -13.15 7.59 -1.33
N ARG A 40 -13.51 8.84 -1.02
CA ARG A 40 -14.70 9.49 -1.56
C ARG A 40 -14.55 9.84 -3.04
N GLU A 41 -13.32 10.06 -3.45
CA GLU A 41 -12.91 10.35 -4.82
C GLU A 41 -12.95 9.11 -5.73
N LEU A 42 -12.99 7.92 -5.12
CA LEU A 42 -13.02 6.64 -5.84
C LEU A 42 -14.41 6.01 -5.85
N LEU A 43 -15.06 5.94 -4.69
CA LEU A 43 -16.37 5.31 -4.52
C LEU A 43 -17.50 6.28 -4.88
N LEU A 44 -17.61 6.57 -6.16
CA LEU A 44 -18.67 7.41 -6.72
C LEU A 44 -19.87 6.55 -7.13
N PRO A 45 -21.12 7.05 -6.98
CA PRO A 45 -22.30 6.31 -7.43
C PRO A 45 -22.17 5.84 -8.88
N SER A 46 -22.51 4.59 -9.11
CA SER A 46 -22.47 3.89 -10.42
C SER A 46 -21.07 3.52 -10.94
N CYS A 47 -19.96 3.78 -10.20
CA CYS A 47 -18.65 3.26 -10.61
C CYS A 47 -18.63 1.72 -10.53
N THR A 48 -17.82 1.09 -11.38
CA THR A 48 -17.53 -0.34 -11.32
C THR A 48 -16.64 -0.65 -10.12
N VAL A 49 -17.02 -1.64 -9.35
CA VAL A 49 -16.22 -2.19 -8.25
C VAL A 49 -16.07 -3.70 -8.41
N TYR A 50 -15.00 -4.24 -7.83
CA TYR A 50 -14.72 -5.67 -7.83
C TYR A 50 -14.78 -6.21 -6.41
N LEU A 51 -15.46 -7.34 -6.30
CA LEU A 51 -15.80 -7.99 -5.04
C LEU A 51 -15.13 -9.35 -4.98
N GLU A 52 -14.46 -9.65 -3.88
CA GLU A 52 -13.98 -11.01 -3.59
C GLU A 52 -15.03 -11.76 -2.75
N GLY A 53 -15.48 -12.92 -3.23
CA GLY A 53 -16.36 -13.80 -2.49
C GLY A 53 -15.66 -14.45 -1.30
N SER A 54 -16.33 -14.51 -0.16
CA SER A 54 -15.79 -15.16 1.03
C SER A 54 -16.17 -16.62 1.12
N ALA A 55 -15.19 -17.50 1.26
CA ALA A 55 -15.43 -18.91 1.52
C ALA A 55 -15.99 -19.21 2.94
N ASN A 56 -15.98 -18.24 3.85
CA ASN A 56 -16.50 -18.41 5.21
C ASN A 56 -17.99 -18.10 5.30
N PRO A 57 -18.87 -19.11 5.44
CA PRO A 57 -20.32 -18.91 5.48
C PRO A 57 -20.83 -18.23 6.76
N ALA A 58 -20.00 -18.15 7.82
CA ALA A 58 -20.35 -17.50 9.07
C ALA A 58 -20.20 -15.97 9.05
N ARG A 59 -19.66 -15.40 7.97
CA ARG A 59 -19.49 -13.94 7.84
C ARG A 59 -20.85 -13.25 7.63
N LYS A 60 -20.98 -12.05 8.23
CA LYS A 60 -22.14 -11.17 8.03
C LYS A 60 -22.22 -10.60 6.61
N THR A 61 -21.08 -10.42 5.95
CA THR A 61 -20.97 -9.95 4.56
C THR A 61 -20.35 -11.06 3.72
N ARG A 62 -21.01 -11.40 2.63
CA ARG A 62 -20.57 -12.45 1.72
C ARG A 62 -19.36 -12.03 0.88
N TYR A 63 -19.22 -10.73 0.64
CA TYR A 63 -18.21 -10.18 -0.26
C TYR A 63 -17.37 -9.11 0.42
N ASP A 64 -16.11 -8.99 -0.03
CA ASP A 64 -15.17 -7.91 0.25
C ASP A 64 -14.98 -7.05 -1.01
N LEU A 65 -15.14 -5.73 -0.91
CA LEU A 65 -14.81 -4.81 -2.00
C LEU A 65 -13.28 -4.63 -2.02
N VAL A 66 -12.64 -5.08 -3.11
CA VAL A 66 -11.17 -5.14 -3.25
C VAL A 66 -10.59 -4.18 -4.28
N ALA A 67 -11.38 -3.77 -5.29
CA ALA A 67 -10.91 -2.82 -6.31
C ALA A 67 -12.05 -1.96 -6.85
N VAL A 68 -11.69 -0.84 -7.49
CA VAL A 68 -12.60 0.12 -8.12
C VAL A 68 -12.02 0.63 -9.42
N GLU A 69 -12.87 0.89 -10.41
CA GLU A 69 -12.54 1.63 -11.62
C GLU A 69 -12.79 3.12 -11.39
N LYS A 70 -11.73 3.92 -11.49
CA LYS A 70 -11.80 5.37 -11.49
C LYS A 70 -11.90 5.87 -12.92
N GLU A 71 -13.02 6.52 -13.25
CA GLU A 71 -13.20 7.17 -14.55
C GLU A 71 -12.20 8.33 -14.70
N ARG A 72 -11.62 8.45 -15.90
CA ARG A 72 -10.67 9.51 -16.25
C ARG A 72 -11.10 10.15 -17.58
N PRO A 73 -11.35 11.47 -17.63
CA PRO A 73 -11.77 12.12 -18.87
C PRO A 73 -10.76 11.90 -20.02
N GLY A 74 -11.22 11.32 -21.12
CA GLY A 74 -10.40 11.09 -22.31
C GLY A 74 -9.35 9.97 -22.21
N LEU A 75 -9.34 9.21 -21.12
CA LEU A 75 -8.45 8.08 -20.89
C LEU A 75 -9.29 6.84 -20.51
N PRO A 76 -8.73 5.63 -20.68
CA PRO A 76 -9.36 4.44 -20.11
C PRO A 76 -9.51 4.56 -18.59
N PRO A 77 -10.54 3.93 -18.00
CA PRO A 77 -10.68 3.84 -16.56
C PRO A 77 -9.40 3.31 -15.89
N LEU A 78 -9.08 3.86 -14.73
CA LEU A 78 -7.94 3.41 -13.93
C LEU A 78 -8.43 2.40 -12.90
N LEU A 79 -7.93 1.17 -12.97
CA LEU A 79 -8.21 0.18 -11.95
C LEU A 79 -7.30 0.41 -10.73
N ILE A 80 -7.93 0.59 -9.58
CA ILE A 80 -7.26 0.84 -8.29
C ILE A 80 -7.64 -0.26 -7.33
N ASN A 81 -6.64 -0.99 -6.83
CA ASN A 81 -6.85 -1.92 -5.73
C ASN A 81 -7.09 -1.13 -4.43
N MET A 82 -8.12 -1.50 -3.69
CA MET A 82 -8.52 -0.81 -2.46
C MET A 82 -8.26 -1.60 -1.18
N ASP A 83 -7.76 -2.83 -1.28
CA ASP A 83 -7.48 -3.65 -0.11
C ASP A 83 -6.32 -3.06 0.69
N ALA A 84 -6.59 -2.58 1.90
CA ALA A 84 -5.59 -1.98 2.79
C ALA A 84 -4.56 -2.99 3.32
N GLN A 85 -4.77 -4.30 3.15
CA GLN A 85 -3.81 -5.34 3.52
C GLN A 85 -2.92 -5.76 2.34
N ALA A 86 -3.35 -5.52 1.11
CA ALA A 86 -2.63 -5.88 -0.09
C ALA A 86 -1.21 -5.30 -0.17
N PRO A 87 -0.95 -4.03 0.22
CA PRO A 87 0.39 -3.44 0.18
C PRO A 87 1.44 -4.25 0.94
N ASN A 88 1.12 -4.72 2.14
CA ASN A 88 2.05 -5.52 2.94
C ASN A 88 2.28 -6.90 2.32
N GLN A 89 1.26 -7.51 1.73
CA GLN A 89 1.40 -8.81 1.10
C GLN A 89 2.26 -8.72 -0.18
N VAL A 90 1.96 -7.81 -1.09
CA VAL A 90 2.74 -7.66 -2.34
C VAL A 90 4.16 -7.20 -2.08
N PHE A 91 4.37 -6.36 -1.05
CA PHE A 91 5.72 -5.95 -0.64
C PHE A 91 6.52 -7.15 -0.12
N ARG A 92 5.92 -8.02 0.69
CA ARG A 92 6.56 -9.26 1.15
C ARG A 92 6.99 -10.13 -0.04
N GLU A 93 6.07 -10.44 -0.94
CA GLU A 93 6.33 -11.25 -2.13
C GLU A 93 7.48 -10.66 -2.97
N TRP A 94 7.47 -9.35 -3.15
CA TRP A 94 8.48 -8.61 -3.89
C TRP A 94 9.86 -8.65 -3.22
N MET A 95 9.93 -8.48 -1.89
CA MET A 95 11.17 -8.58 -1.10
C MET A 95 11.74 -10.02 -1.12
N GLU A 96 10.91 -11.03 -0.89
CA GLU A 96 11.32 -12.45 -0.89
C GLU A 96 11.81 -12.91 -2.26
N ALA A 97 11.26 -12.36 -3.33
CA ALA A 97 11.73 -12.59 -4.70
C ALA A 97 13.06 -11.88 -5.02
N GLY A 98 13.53 -10.95 -4.16
CA GLY A 98 14.76 -10.17 -4.38
C GLY A 98 14.60 -9.01 -5.36
N LEU A 99 13.37 -8.66 -5.74
CA LEU A 99 13.10 -7.60 -6.72
C LEU A 99 13.37 -6.18 -6.17
N GLY A 100 13.58 -6.05 -4.86
CA GLY A 100 13.96 -4.80 -4.20
C GLY A 100 15.44 -4.43 -4.29
N GLU A 101 16.30 -5.30 -4.79
CA GLU A 101 17.76 -5.11 -4.75
C GLU A 101 18.22 -3.86 -5.51
N ALA A 102 17.61 -3.57 -6.66
CA ALA A 102 17.89 -2.36 -7.43
C ALA A 102 17.56 -1.06 -6.68
N LEU A 103 16.65 -1.13 -5.72
CA LEU A 103 16.26 -0.01 -4.85
C LEU A 103 16.96 -0.03 -3.49
N GLY A 104 17.98 -0.87 -3.34
CA GLY A 104 18.80 -0.99 -2.13
C GLY A 104 18.16 -1.81 -1.00
N LEU A 105 17.04 -2.48 -1.24
CA LEU A 105 16.43 -3.46 -0.35
C LEU A 105 16.88 -4.87 -0.75
N PRO A 106 17.85 -5.48 -0.04
CA PRO A 106 18.40 -6.76 -0.46
C PRO A 106 17.39 -7.89 -0.26
N ARG A 107 17.50 -8.95 -1.07
CA ARG A 107 16.75 -10.19 -0.81
C ARG A 107 17.08 -10.68 0.60
N PRO A 108 16.11 -10.76 1.51
CA PRO A 108 16.38 -11.09 2.90
C PRO A 108 16.68 -12.59 3.10
N THR A 109 17.55 -12.89 4.06
CA THR A 109 17.67 -14.25 4.61
C THR A 109 16.66 -14.47 5.74
N LEU A 110 16.18 -13.40 6.35
CA LEU A 110 15.11 -13.39 7.33
C LEU A 110 14.20 -12.17 7.07
N LEU A 111 12.90 -12.40 6.97
CA LEU A 111 11.88 -11.35 6.91
C LEU A 111 10.81 -11.60 7.98
N ARG A 112 10.70 -10.69 8.94
CA ARG A 112 9.71 -10.77 10.03
C ARG A 112 8.69 -9.66 9.90
N PRO A 113 7.40 -9.97 9.80
CA PRO A 113 6.35 -8.96 9.82
C PRO A 113 6.13 -8.42 11.24
N GLU A 114 5.47 -7.26 11.32
CA GLU A 114 4.92 -6.70 12.55
C GLU A 114 5.93 -6.66 13.71
N THR A 115 7.16 -6.20 13.43
CA THR A 115 8.26 -6.26 14.40
C THR A 115 8.30 -4.98 15.25
N PRO A 116 8.29 -5.12 16.60
CA PRO A 116 8.33 -3.97 17.49
C PRO A 116 9.71 -3.28 17.47
N TRP A 117 9.69 -1.94 17.53
CA TRP A 117 10.84 -1.07 17.75
C TRP A 117 10.41 0.13 18.59
N GLY A 118 11.05 0.32 19.74
CA GLY A 118 10.69 1.40 20.66
C GLY A 118 9.21 1.36 21.03
N ARG A 119 8.48 2.41 20.65
CA ARG A 119 7.04 2.53 20.88
C ARG A 119 6.18 2.24 19.66
N SER A 120 6.80 1.76 18.59
CA SER A 120 6.11 1.39 17.35
C SER A 120 6.30 -0.07 17.00
N ARG A 121 5.58 -0.48 15.97
CA ARG A 121 5.69 -1.77 15.33
C ARG A 121 5.76 -1.47 13.85
N PHE A 122 6.88 -1.83 13.22
CA PHE A 122 7.05 -1.68 11.78
C PHE A 122 6.53 -2.88 11.03
N ASP A 123 6.11 -2.64 9.80
CA ASP A 123 5.50 -3.68 8.97
C ASP A 123 6.47 -4.82 8.70
N PHE A 124 7.78 -4.53 8.52
CA PHE A 124 8.81 -5.56 8.34
C PHE A 124 10.12 -5.21 9.02
N TYR A 125 10.74 -6.24 9.61
CA TYR A 125 12.16 -6.32 9.94
C TYR A 125 12.82 -7.32 9.02
N TRP A 126 14.02 -7.04 8.52
CA TRP A 126 14.76 -7.92 7.65
C TRP A 126 16.22 -8.05 8.04
N GLU A 127 16.80 -9.24 7.71
CA GLU A 127 18.23 -9.50 7.81
C GLU A 127 18.74 -10.05 6.47
N ARG A 128 19.98 -9.70 6.15
CA ARG A 128 20.73 -10.26 5.02
C ARG A 128 22.15 -10.52 5.46
N THR A 129 22.56 -11.77 5.44
CA THR A 129 23.97 -12.16 5.60
C THR A 129 24.63 -12.17 4.23
N GLY A 130 25.70 -11.43 4.08
CA GLY A 130 26.56 -11.41 2.91
C GLY A 130 28.01 -11.72 3.28
N VAL A 131 28.84 -12.01 2.30
CA VAL A 131 30.30 -12.14 2.48
C VAL A 131 30.97 -10.96 1.81
N SER A 132 31.81 -10.24 2.54
CA SER A 132 32.66 -9.18 2.01
C SER A 132 34.10 -9.41 2.51
N HIS A 133 35.05 -9.52 1.57
CA HIS A 133 36.47 -9.76 1.89
C HIS A 133 36.71 -10.88 2.94
N GLU A 134 36.09 -12.05 2.72
CA GLU A 134 36.16 -13.24 3.61
C GLU A 134 35.46 -13.06 4.99
N THR A 135 34.85 -11.91 5.25
CA THR A 135 34.14 -11.64 6.50
C THR A 135 32.62 -11.69 6.28
N SER A 136 31.93 -12.39 7.16
CA SER A 136 30.47 -12.38 7.17
C SER A 136 29.96 -11.02 7.66
N VAL A 137 29.17 -10.34 6.84
CA VAL A 137 28.56 -9.04 7.18
C VAL A 137 27.06 -9.23 7.29
N LEU A 138 26.53 -8.94 8.47
CA LEU A 138 25.08 -8.91 8.71
C LEU A 138 24.55 -7.50 8.45
N ARG A 139 23.72 -7.36 7.42
CA ARG A 139 22.88 -6.17 7.21
C ARG A 139 21.50 -6.46 7.79
N LYS A 140 20.91 -5.46 8.44
CA LYS A 140 19.58 -5.58 9.05
C LYS A 140 18.85 -4.23 9.03
N GLY A 141 17.53 -4.27 8.93
CA GLY A 141 16.79 -3.03 8.82
C GLY A 141 15.30 -3.19 9.02
N PHE A 142 14.62 -2.05 9.03
CA PHE A 142 13.18 -1.94 9.17
C PHE A 142 12.56 -1.30 7.92
N VAL A 143 11.36 -1.73 7.58
CA VAL A 143 10.57 -1.12 6.53
C VAL A 143 9.16 -0.87 7.04
N GLU A 144 8.69 0.35 6.78
CA GLU A 144 7.29 0.74 6.91
C GLU A 144 6.67 0.79 5.52
N VAL A 145 5.56 0.11 5.32
CA VAL A 145 4.82 0.07 4.06
C VAL A 145 3.61 0.99 4.14
N LYS A 146 3.34 1.73 3.07
CA LYS A 146 2.17 2.59 2.94
C LYS A 146 1.43 2.28 1.65
N GLY A 147 0.16 1.87 1.73
CA GLY A 147 -0.69 1.77 0.56
C GLY A 147 -1.12 3.15 0.07
N CYS A 148 -1.05 3.37 -1.24
CA CYS A 148 -1.45 4.62 -1.89
C CYS A 148 -2.49 4.33 -2.97
N THR A 149 -3.68 4.93 -2.81
CA THR A 149 -4.81 4.82 -3.74
C THR A 149 -5.26 6.16 -4.29
N LEU A 150 -4.72 7.28 -3.76
CA LEU A 150 -5.06 8.61 -4.26
C LEU A 150 -4.20 8.94 -5.47
N GLU A 151 -4.87 9.28 -6.57
CA GLU A 151 -4.27 9.72 -7.82
C GLU A 151 -4.92 11.02 -8.29
N GLU A 152 -4.11 11.98 -8.72
CA GLU A 152 -4.52 13.21 -9.39
C GLU A 152 -3.61 13.46 -10.59
N ASP A 153 -4.18 13.46 -11.79
CA ASP A 153 -3.48 13.75 -13.07
C ASP A 153 -2.19 12.94 -13.29
N GLY A 154 -2.23 11.63 -12.94
CA GLY A 154 -1.09 10.73 -13.05
C GLY A 154 -0.09 10.83 -11.91
N LEU A 155 -0.35 11.63 -10.89
CA LEU A 155 0.48 11.76 -9.70
C LEU A 155 -0.12 10.95 -8.55
N ALA A 156 0.63 10.00 -8.00
CA ALA A 156 0.26 9.28 -6.79
C ALA A 156 0.54 10.15 -5.55
N LEU A 157 -0.45 10.30 -4.66
CA LEU A 157 -0.39 11.20 -3.52
C LEU A 157 -0.66 10.45 -2.20
N PHE A 158 0.16 10.68 -1.18
CA PHE A 158 -0.07 10.14 0.16
C PHE A 158 0.27 11.17 1.24
N PRO A 159 -0.53 11.31 2.31
CA PRO A 159 -1.73 10.55 2.62
C PRO A 159 -3.01 11.12 1.97
N ASP A 160 -4.05 10.29 1.90
CA ASP A 160 -5.41 10.70 1.52
C ASP A 160 -6.16 11.43 2.65
N ALA A 161 -5.73 11.23 3.89
CA ALA A 161 -6.24 11.88 5.09
C ALA A 161 -5.12 12.13 6.11
N PRO A 162 -5.25 13.11 7.05
CA PRO A 162 -4.24 13.37 8.07
C PRO A 162 -3.87 12.12 8.88
N THR A 163 -2.56 11.82 8.99
CA THR A 163 -2.02 10.62 9.64
C THR A 163 -0.90 10.93 10.65
N GLN A 164 -1.24 11.16 11.91
CA GLN A 164 -0.25 11.36 12.97
C GLN A 164 0.61 10.11 13.20
N ARG A 165 0.00 8.91 13.03
CA ARG A 165 0.73 7.66 13.10
C ARG A 165 1.82 7.58 12.02
N GLY A 166 1.53 8.05 10.81
CA GLY A 166 2.53 8.11 9.73
C GLY A 166 3.71 9.01 10.07
N VAL A 167 3.47 10.20 10.62
CA VAL A 167 4.52 11.11 11.10
C VAL A 167 5.38 10.45 12.16
N LYS A 168 4.75 9.80 13.16
CA LYS A 168 5.46 9.07 14.22
C LYS A 168 6.37 7.99 13.67
N HIS A 169 5.86 7.15 12.73
CA HIS A 169 6.65 6.06 12.13
C HIS A 169 7.86 6.58 11.35
N LEU A 170 7.74 7.70 10.62
CA LEU A 170 8.88 8.31 9.92
C LEU A 170 9.98 8.78 10.87
N ARG A 171 9.61 9.41 11.98
CA ARG A 171 10.57 9.82 13.01
C ARG A 171 11.27 8.64 13.68
N GLU A 172 10.55 7.56 13.92
CA GLU A 172 11.11 6.34 14.50
C GLU A 172 12.00 5.58 13.51
N LEU A 173 11.70 5.61 12.20
CA LEU A 173 12.62 5.10 11.18
C LEU A 173 13.94 5.88 11.16
N ALA A 174 13.91 7.22 11.34
CA ALA A 174 15.12 8.01 11.48
C ALA A 174 15.92 7.59 12.72
N ALA A 175 15.27 7.36 13.86
CA ALA A 175 15.93 6.84 15.05
C ALA A 175 16.52 5.42 14.86
N CYS A 176 15.90 4.56 14.01
CA CYS A 176 16.49 3.27 13.63
C CYS A 176 17.82 3.46 12.87
N ARG A 177 17.91 4.49 12.01
CA ARG A 177 19.17 4.82 11.31
C ARG A 177 20.27 5.22 12.30
N GLU A 178 19.98 6.08 13.26
CA GLU A 178 20.89 6.49 14.31
C GLU A 178 21.38 5.30 15.15
N ALA A 179 20.52 4.30 15.35
CA ALA A 179 20.86 3.06 16.05
C ALA A 179 21.60 2.02 15.18
N GLY A 180 22.00 2.38 13.95
CA GLY A 180 22.81 1.53 13.06
C GLY A 180 22.02 0.51 12.23
N TYR A 181 20.69 0.61 12.18
CA TYR A 181 19.86 -0.19 11.27
C TYR A 181 19.70 0.50 9.91
N GLU A 182 19.47 -0.26 8.88
CA GLU A 182 18.91 0.29 7.67
C GLU A 182 17.40 0.57 7.87
N ALA A 183 16.91 1.62 7.24
CA ALA A 183 15.51 1.98 7.37
C ALA A 183 14.94 2.45 6.02
N ALA A 184 13.71 2.05 5.74
CA ALA A 184 12.99 2.48 4.55
C ALA A 184 11.51 2.71 4.85
N VAL A 185 10.91 3.67 4.16
CA VAL A 185 9.48 3.75 3.94
C VAL A 185 9.22 3.42 2.47
N CYS A 186 8.33 2.47 2.21
CA CYS A 186 7.94 2.07 0.87
C CYS A 186 6.46 2.36 0.63
N VAL A 187 6.20 3.27 -0.30
CA VAL A 187 4.84 3.57 -0.74
C VAL A 187 4.49 2.61 -1.88
N VAL A 188 3.53 1.73 -1.63
CA VAL A 188 2.98 0.81 -2.61
C VAL A 188 1.78 1.49 -3.26
N VAL A 189 1.97 1.94 -4.48
CA VAL A 189 0.95 2.57 -5.31
C VAL A 189 0.09 1.48 -5.91
N GLN A 190 -1.16 1.37 -5.45
CA GLN A 190 -2.07 0.26 -5.75
C GLN A 190 -2.75 0.38 -7.12
N MET A 191 -2.05 0.97 -8.09
CA MET A 191 -2.46 1.18 -9.48
C MET A 191 -1.23 1.33 -10.37
N ALA A 192 -1.43 1.33 -11.69
CA ALA A 192 -0.36 1.46 -12.69
C ALA A 192 -0.40 2.80 -13.41
N GLY A 193 0.73 3.16 -14.03
CA GLY A 193 0.84 4.30 -14.95
C GLY A 193 1.02 5.64 -14.26
N MET A 194 1.56 5.65 -13.05
CA MET A 194 1.87 6.89 -12.34
C MET A 194 3.20 7.49 -12.81
N THR A 195 3.21 8.79 -13.04
CA THR A 195 4.42 9.53 -13.47
C THR A 195 5.36 9.80 -12.30
N ALA A 196 4.82 10.00 -11.10
CA ALA A 196 5.59 10.21 -9.87
C ALA A 196 4.71 9.94 -8.64
N PHE A 197 5.38 9.83 -7.50
CA PHE A 197 4.78 9.90 -6.16
C PHE A 197 5.17 11.22 -5.49
N SER A 198 4.26 11.82 -4.74
CA SER A 198 4.55 12.99 -3.90
C SER A 198 3.82 12.91 -2.55
N PRO A 199 4.44 13.39 -1.45
CA PRO A 199 3.69 13.61 -0.23
C PRO A 199 2.58 14.65 -0.46
N ASN A 200 1.39 14.36 0.05
CA ASN A 200 0.23 15.24 -0.07
C ASN A 200 0.28 16.34 1.01
N ASP A 201 1.10 17.34 0.76
CA ASP A 201 1.27 18.48 1.69
C ASP A 201 -0.01 19.30 1.87
N ARG A 202 -0.94 19.27 0.90
CA ARG A 202 -2.27 19.91 1.02
C ARG A 202 -3.12 19.25 2.11
N THR A 203 -3.05 17.93 2.18
CA THR A 203 -3.81 17.13 3.15
C THR A 203 -3.13 17.08 4.52
N HIS A 204 -1.79 16.92 4.55
CA HIS A 204 -1.04 16.78 5.80
C HIS A 204 0.41 17.28 5.65
N PRO A 205 0.67 18.60 5.77
CA PRO A 205 2.02 19.18 5.61
C PRO A 205 3.06 18.57 6.55
N GLN A 206 2.64 18.19 7.78
CA GLN A 206 3.54 17.57 8.77
C GLN A 206 4.05 16.20 8.32
N PHE A 207 3.27 15.44 7.53
CA PHE A 207 3.72 14.18 6.96
C PHE A 207 4.82 14.43 5.92
N GLY A 208 4.61 15.37 5.00
CA GLY A 208 5.63 15.70 4.00
C GLY A 208 6.93 16.25 4.62
N SER A 209 6.83 17.09 5.66
CA SER A 209 8.00 17.55 6.41
C SER A 209 8.74 16.38 7.04
N ALA A 210 8.03 15.49 7.75
CA ALA A 210 8.62 14.33 8.39
C ALA A 210 9.25 13.35 7.37
N LEU A 211 8.64 13.19 6.18
CA LEU A 211 9.20 12.36 5.11
C LEU A 211 10.54 12.92 4.60
N ARG A 212 10.60 14.23 4.35
CA ARG A 212 11.84 14.91 3.95
C ARG A 212 12.91 14.90 5.04
N GLU A 213 12.53 15.04 6.31
CA GLU A 213 13.44 14.92 7.46
C GLU A 213 14.00 13.50 7.58
N ALA A 214 13.16 12.48 7.48
CA ALA A 214 13.56 11.08 7.48
C ALA A 214 14.55 10.77 6.33
N ALA A 215 14.28 11.27 5.13
CA ALA A 215 15.19 11.13 3.98
C ALA A 215 16.57 11.75 4.26
N ARG A 216 16.63 12.96 4.83
CA ARG A 216 17.91 13.59 5.23
C ARG A 216 18.64 12.79 6.32
N ALA A 217 17.91 12.10 7.20
CA ALA A 217 18.48 11.20 8.21
C ALA A 217 18.94 9.84 7.64
N GLY A 218 18.82 9.64 6.32
CA GLY A 218 19.25 8.43 5.62
C GLY A 218 18.21 7.31 5.57
N VAL A 219 16.94 7.59 5.87
CA VAL A 219 15.83 6.66 5.59
C VAL A 219 15.60 6.64 4.08
N ARG A 220 15.55 5.46 3.47
CA ARG A 220 15.18 5.34 2.06
C ARG A 220 13.69 5.62 1.90
N VAL A 221 13.37 6.56 1.04
CA VAL A 221 11.99 6.83 0.62
C VAL A 221 11.80 6.22 -0.75
N LEU A 222 10.93 5.22 -0.83
CA LEU A 222 10.67 4.44 -2.04
C LEU A 222 9.20 4.53 -2.39
N ALA A 223 8.91 4.61 -3.68
CA ALA A 223 7.58 4.38 -4.22
C ALA A 223 7.66 3.32 -5.31
N VAL A 224 6.72 2.39 -5.29
CA VAL A 224 6.61 1.30 -6.28
C VAL A 224 5.18 1.21 -6.76
N GLU A 225 4.98 1.09 -8.08
CA GLU A 225 3.65 0.90 -8.64
C GLU A 225 3.30 -0.59 -8.82
N CYS A 226 2.01 -0.84 -8.92
CA CYS A 226 1.49 -2.17 -9.11
C CYS A 226 0.73 -2.29 -10.44
N ALA A 227 0.89 -3.42 -11.12
CA ALA A 227 -0.14 -3.91 -12.02
C ALA A 227 -1.33 -4.37 -11.17
N ALA A 228 -2.46 -3.68 -11.32
CA ALA A 228 -3.72 -4.04 -10.70
C ALA A 228 -4.63 -4.70 -11.75
N ALA A 229 -5.13 -5.89 -11.43
CA ALA A 229 -6.20 -6.55 -12.17
C ALA A 229 -7.37 -6.83 -11.20
N PRO A 230 -8.57 -7.13 -11.67
CA PRO A 230 -9.70 -7.42 -10.78
C PRO A 230 -9.40 -8.50 -9.75
N ASP A 231 -8.58 -9.47 -10.11
CA ASP A 231 -8.23 -10.66 -9.32
C ASP A 231 -6.79 -10.66 -8.80
N SER A 232 -5.99 -9.62 -9.05
CA SER A 232 -4.58 -9.65 -8.65
C SER A 232 -3.97 -8.27 -8.45
N LEU A 233 -2.89 -8.25 -7.66
CA LEU A 233 -2.03 -7.08 -7.47
C LEU A 233 -0.58 -7.55 -7.44
N THR A 234 0.29 -6.90 -8.22
CA THR A 234 1.72 -7.25 -8.30
C THR A 234 2.56 -6.00 -8.47
N ILE A 235 3.60 -5.82 -7.65
CA ILE A 235 4.57 -4.72 -7.83
C ILE A 235 5.33 -4.92 -9.14
N THR A 236 5.34 -3.90 -10.00
CA THR A 236 5.97 -3.93 -11.32
C THR A 236 7.26 -3.13 -11.40
N GLY A 237 7.40 -2.07 -10.61
CA GLY A 237 8.61 -1.28 -10.64
C GLY A 237 8.55 0.00 -9.81
N PRO A 238 9.66 0.75 -9.79
CA PRO A 238 9.72 2.00 -9.05
C PRO A 238 8.93 3.12 -9.76
N VAL A 239 8.44 4.04 -8.93
CA VAL A 239 7.88 5.32 -9.34
C VAL A 239 8.81 6.43 -8.82
N PRO A 240 9.12 7.47 -9.60
CA PRO A 240 9.89 8.62 -9.13
C PRO A 240 9.27 9.28 -7.88
N VAL A 241 10.14 9.73 -6.93
CA VAL A 241 9.74 10.38 -5.68
C VAL A 241 10.21 11.82 -5.67
#